data_ef4b4a9120cc5129603f9bdd5279e5f4
#
_entry.id   ef4b4a9120cc5129603f9bdd5279e5f4
#
_cell.length_a   1.000
_cell.length_b   1.000
_cell.length_c   1.000
_cell.angle_alpha   90.00
_cell.angle_beta   90.00
_cell.angle_gamma   90.00
#
_symmetry.space_group_name_H-M   'P 1'
#
loop_
_entity.id
_entity.type
_entity.pdbx_description
1 polymer ?
#
loop_
_entity_poly.entity_id
_entity_poly.type
_entity_poly.pdbx_seq_one_letter_code
_entity_poly.pdbx_strand_id
1 'polypeptide(L)'
;MASEFSREFFSANRIVKADLHCARQPREQDLDKIKAELKSLYDATEVLLDVSVDESLLSGYVLQVGDRVFDNSGRHALDQMTGDKPDLATLKTRVEDYKPAANTAEGGTVVSAADGIVTVEGMDRAVYGEIVTFENGAKGMVESVEPSHLGIMLFDGAESVGVGTLVTRTGKRAGIPVGEAFLGRVINPLGEPIDGKGSIEAVGYNPIEKQAPGILERQSVDTPLHTGILSIDSMFPIGRGQRELIIGDRQTGKTSIATDTILNQKDTGVLCIYVAIGQKASSIARVAEDLKKHGAMGYTTIVAATASDSAPLQLSLIHI
;
A
#
# COMPACT_ATOMS: atom_id res chain seq x y z
N MET A 1 19.46 8.07 30.92
CA MET A 1 20.76 7.83 31.56
C MET A 1 21.13 6.35 31.66
N ALA A 2 20.36 5.45 32.32
CA ALA A 2 20.76 4.03 32.39
C ALA A 2 20.73 3.30 31.05
N SER A 3 19.76 3.62 30.19
CA SER A 3 19.63 3.03 28.84
C SER A 3 20.68 3.52 27.85
N GLU A 4 21.08 4.79 27.91
CA GLU A 4 22.14 5.35 27.06
C GLU A 4 23.50 4.78 27.44
N PHE A 5 23.78 4.67 28.73
CA PHE A 5 25.02 4.07 29.20
C PHE A 5 25.16 2.60 28.78
N SER A 6 24.05 1.84 28.78
CA SER A 6 24.06 0.47 28.31
C SER A 6 24.29 0.38 26.80
N ARG A 7 23.68 1.28 25.99
CA ARG A 7 23.91 1.36 24.54
C ARG A 7 25.37 1.66 24.18
N GLU A 8 25.97 2.67 24.83
CA GLU A 8 27.37 3.01 24.61
C GLU A 8 28.31 1.88 25.05
N PHE A 9 28.04 1.24 26.19
CA PHE A 9 28.83 0.11 26.68
C PHE A 9 28.82 -1.09 25.70
N PHE A 10 27.65 -1.44 25.17
CA PHE A 10 27.49 -2.54 24.19
C PHE A 10 28.20 -2.20 22.88
N SER A 11 28.05 -0.98 22.39
CA SER A 11 28.69 -0.50 21.17
C SER A 11 30.24 -0.50 21.31
N ALA A 12 30.76 -0.01 22.40
CA ALA A 12 32.21 0.05 22.66
C ALA A 12 32.86 -1.34 22.76
N ASN A 13 32.14 -2.34 23.24
CA ASN A 13 32.62 -3.72 23.38
C ASN A 13 32.25 -4.66 22.21
N ARG A 14 31.64 -4.14 21.17
CA ARG A 14 31.11 -4.95 20.02
C ARG A 14 30.19 -6.09 20.48
N ILE A 15 29.32 -5.81 21.45
CA ILE A 15 28.32 -6.75 21.95
C ILE A 15 26.98 -6.38 21.30
N VAL A 16 26.34 -7.36 20.67
CA VAL A 16 25.00 -7.20 20.07
C VAL A 16 23.98 -7.82 21.01
N LYS A 17 22.98 -7.03 21.40
CA LYS A 17 21.80 -7.54 22.10
C LYS A 17 20.68 -7.76 21.10
N ALA A 18 20.05 -8.96 21.13
CA ALA A 18 18.95 -9.32 20.26
C ALA A 18 17.85 -10.02 21.06
N ASP A 19 16.60 -9.67 20.75
CA ASP A 19 15.42 -10.28 21.34
C ASP A 19 14.77 -11.19 20.28
N LEU A 20 14.61 -12.49 20.63
CA LEU A 20 14.07 -13.51 19.74
C LEU A 20 12.73 -14.00 20.27
N HIS A 21 11.66 -13.71 19.52
CA HIS A 21 10.32 -14.22 19.78
C HIS A 21 10.04 -15.40 18.86
N CYS A 22 9.75 -16.57 19.42
CA CYS A 22 9.53 -17.80 18.66
C CYS A 22 8.12 -18.34 18.90
N ALA A 23 7.49 -18.89 17.89
CA ALA A 23 6.20 -19.56 18.05
C ALA A 23 6.29 -20.84 18.89
N ARG A 24 7.48 -21.46 18.97
CA ARG A 24 7.78 -22.65 19.79
C ARG A 24 9.20 -22.55 20.32
N GLN A 25 9.47 -23.24 21.41
CA GLN A 25 10.81 -23.25 21.99
C GLN A 25 11.87 -23.74 20.98
N PRO A 26 12.85 -22.91 20.65
CA PRO A 26 13.88 -23.26 19.65
C PRO A 26 14.87 -24.28 20.21
N ARG A 27 15.46 -25.07 19.32
CA ARG A 27 16.53 -26.03 19.69
C ARG A 27 17.85 -25.27 19.83
N GLU A 28 18.76 -25.77 20.68
CA GLU A 28 20.09 -25.15 20.88
C GLU A 28 20.85 -24.97 19.57
N GLN A 29 20.78 -25.92 18.66
CA GLN A 29 21.44 -25.84 17.35
C GLN A 29 20.92 -24.69 16.47
N ASP A 30 19.65 -24.34 16.60
CA ASP A 30 19.03 -23.25 15.84
C ASP A 30 19.44 -21.89 16.47
N LEU A 31 19.55 -21.79 17.79
CA LEU A 31 20.06 -20.64 18.50
C LEU A 31 21.54 -20.36 18.18
N ASP A 32 22.37 -21.42 18.08
CA ASP A 32 23.79 -21.27 17.72
C ASP A 32 23.99 -20.76 16.30
N LYS A 33 23.13 -21.19 15.36
CA LYS A 33 23.13 -20.65 13.98
C LYS A 33 22.78 -19.18 13.95
N ILE A 34 21.71 -18.78 14.63
CA ILE A 34 21.28 -17.38 14.71
C ILE A 34 22.40 -16.51 15.33
N LYS A 35 23.01 -16.96 16.42
CA LYS A 35 24.15 -16.27 17.03
C LYS A 35 25.34 -16.15 16.09
N ALA A 36 25.66 -17.20 15.34
CA ALA A 36 26.77 -17.19 14.38
C ALA A 36 26.50 -16.22 13.21
N GLU A 37 25.29 -16.20 12.68
CA GLU A 37 24.86 -15.25 11.64
C GLU A 37 24.90 -13.81 12.13
N LEU A 38 24.39 -13.53 13.35
CA LEU A 38 24.42 -12.20 13.95
C LEU A 38 25.88 -11.73 14.19
N LYS A 39 26.76 -12.62 14.64
CA LYS A 39 28.19 -12.29 14.80
C LYS A 39 28.82 -11.89 13.48
N SER A 40 28.51 -12.61 12.41
CA SER A 40 29.03 -12.30 11.07
C SER A 40 28.44 -11.01 10.50
N LEU A 41 27.14 -10.78 10.69
CA LEU A 41 26.42 -9.64 10.12
C LEU A 41 26.81 -8.30 10.76
N TYR A 42 27.08 -8.31 12.09
CA TYR A 42 27.35 -7.11 12.86
C TYR A 42 28.83 -6.98 13.28
N ASP A 43 29.71 -7.86 12.81
CA ASP A 43 31.12 -7.92 13.23
C ASP A 43 31.27 -7.92 14.78
N ALA A 44 30.38 -8.65 15.45
CA ALA A 44 30.25 -8.65 16.89
C ALA A 44 31.13 -9.70 17.55
N THR A 45 31.74 -9.34 18.67
CA THR A 45 32.54 -10.27 19.50
C THR A 45 31.63 -11.22 20.27
N GLU A 46 30.50 -10.71 20.76
CA GLU A 46 29.53 -11.46 21.55
C GLU A 46 28.10 -11.07 21.19
N VAL A 47 27.17 -12.05 21.24
CA VAL A 47 25.75 -11.84 20.99
C VAL A 47 24.96 -12.32 22.22
N LEU A 48 24.27 -11.38 22.85
CA LEU A 48 23.31 -11.63 23.93
C LEU A 48 21.93 -11.81 23.29
N LEU A 49 21.44 -13.05 23.31
CA LEU A 49 20.15 -13.38 22.72
C LEU A 49 19.13 -13.65 23.85
N ASP A 50 18.12 -12.82 23.95
CA ASP A 50 16.99 -13.02 24.85
C ASP A 50 15.88 -13.75 24.08
N VAL A 51 15.39 -14.87 24.60
CA VAL A 51 14.48 -15.77 23.89
C VAL A 51 13.16 -15.84 24.63
N SER A 52 12.07 -15.51 23.93
CA SER A 52 10.72 -15.62 24.44
C SER A 52 9.83 -16.47 23.48
N VAL A 53 8.84 -17.14 24.05
CA VAL A 53 7.87 -17.92 23.25
C VAL A 53 6.58 -17.11 23.14
N ASP A 54 6.16 -16.89 21.90
CA ASP A 54 4.91 -16.21 21.56
C ASP A 54 4.09 -17.08 20.59
N GLU A 55 3.08 -17.75 21.11
CA GLU A 55 2.21 -18.64 20.34
C GLU A 55 1.37 -17.89 19.30
N SER A 56 1.23 -16.56 19.41
CA SER A 56 0.48 -15.75 18.45
C SER A 56 1.14 -15.67 17.08
N LEU A 57 2.42 -16.01 16.97
CA LEU A 57 3.19 -16.03 15.72
C LEU A 57 2.82 -17.21 14.80
N LEU A 58 2.02 -18.16 15.26
CA LEU A 58 1.59 -19.38 14.56
C LEU A 58 2.74 -20.34 14.21
N SER A 59 3.82 -19.85 13.62
CA SER A 59 5.06 -20.58 13.31
C SER A 59 6.20 -19.60 13.07
N GLY A 60 7.45 -20.09 13.06
CA GLY A 60 8.64 -19.27 12.80
C GLY A 60 9.07 -18.43 14.00
N TYR A 61 9.73 -17.30 13.72
CA TYR A 61 10.27 -16.40 14.74
C TYR A 61 10.33 -14.95 14.26
N VAL A 62 10.36 -14.03 15.19
CA VAL A 62 10.69 -12.61 15.01
C VAL A 62 11.96 -12.32 15.80
N LEU A 63 12.97 -11.79 15.14
CA LEU A 63 14.25 -11.43 15.76
C LEU A 63 14.40 -9.91 15.70
N GLN A 64 14.53 -9.28 16.85
CA GLN A 64 14.80 -7.85 16.97
C GLN A 64 16.24 -7.60 17.42
N VAL A 65 16.98 -6.79 16.67
CA VAL A 65 18.37 -6.41 16.98
C VAL A 65 18.46 -4.89 16.96
N GLY A 66 18.34 -4.27 18.13
CA GLY A 66 18.22 -2.81 18.22
C GLY A 66 16.98 -2.34 17.48
N ASP A 67 17.17 -1.50 16.46
CA ASP A 67 16.07 -0.94 15.64
C ASP A 67 15.73 -1.79 14.41
N ARG A 68 16.33 -2.98 14.28
CA ARG A 68 16.08 -3.90 13.14
C ARG A 68 15.26 -5.09 13.58
N VAL A 69 14.18 -5.34 12.81
CA VAL A 69 13.30 -6.48 13.02
C VAL A 69 13.39 -7.43 11.81
N PHE A 70 13.64 -8.69 12.10
CA PHE A 70 13.66 -9.78 11.12
C PHE A 70 12.45 -10.67 11.41
N ASP A 71 11.36 -10.46 10.67
CA ASP A 71 10.14 -11.23 10.84
C ASP A 71 10.09 -12.41 9.87
N ASN A 72 10.17 -13.61 10.43
CA ASN A 72 10.03 -14.88 9.74
C ASN A 72 8.89 -15.70 10.35
N SER A 73 7.84 -15.02 10.78
CA SER A 73 6.67 -15.65 11.39
C SER A 73 5.66 -16.12 10.34
N GLY A 74 4.97 -17.21 10.68
CA GLY A 74 3.86 -17.70 9.86
C GLY A 74 2.68 -16.73 9.84
N ARG A 75 2.54 -15.89 10.85
CA ARG A 75 1.54 -14.82 10.90
C ARG A 75 1.82 -13.76 9.82
N HIS A 76 3.05 -13.28 9.74
CA HIS A 76 3.45 -12.34 8.70
C HIS A 76 3.26 -12.91 7.27
N ALA A 77 3.59 -14.19 7.08
CA ALA A 77 3.35 -14.89 5.82
C ALA A 77 1.85 -15.03 5.49
N LEU A 78 1.02 -15.28 6.49
CA LEU A 78 -0.45 -15.32 6.34
C LEU A 78 -1.03 -13.96 6.03
N ASP A 79 -0.59 -12.90 6.69
CA ASP A 79 -1.06 -11.53 6.47
C ASP A 79 -0.67 -11.01 5.07
N GLN A 80 0.47 -11.45 4.54
CA GLN A 80 0.83 -11.19 3.14
C GLN A 80 -0.03 -11.97 2.11
N MET A 81 -0.67 -13.06 2.53
CA MET A 81 -1.49 -13.93 1.68
C MET A 81 -3.00 -13.65 1.76
N THR A 82 -3.48 -12.95 2.78
CA THR A 82 -4.91 -12.79 3.05
C THR A 82 -5.52 -11.53 2.45
N GLY A 83 -5.60 -11.48 1.12
CA GLY A 83 -6.65 -10.68 0.47
C GLY A 83 -8.01 -11.41 0.35
N ASP A 84 -8.02 -12.73 0.45
CA ASP A 84 -9.24 -13.57 0.41
C ASP A 84 -9.11 -14.70 1.44
N LYS A 85 -10.20 -15.09 2.10
CA LYS A 85 -10.20 -16.24 3.04
C LYS A 85 -10.08 -17.54 2.23
N PRO A 86 -8.88 -18.08 2.01
CA PRO A 86 -8.74 -19.36 1.32
C PRO A 86 -9.37 -20.47 2.17
N ASP A 87 -9.90 -21.50 1.52
CA ASP A 87 -10.39 -22.66 2.22
C ASP A 87 -9.24 -23.41 2.96
N LEU A 88 -9.59 -24.22 3.95
CA LEU A 88 -8.61 -24.89 4.81
C LEU A 88 -7.67 -25.84 4.04
N ALA A 89 -8.08 -26.34 2.88
CA ALA A 89 -7.28 -27.24 2.03
C ALA A 89 -6.22 -26.46 1.27
N THR A 90 -6.57 -25.31 0.72
CA THR A 90 -5.65 -24.38 0.05
C THR A 90 -4.61 -23.80 1.02
N LEU A 91 -5.01 -23.52 2.27
CA LEU A 91 -4.09 -23.10 3.34
C LEU A 91 -3.08 -24.20 3.69
N LYS A 92 -3.51 -25.45 3.81
CA LYS A 92 -2.58 -26.58 4.11
C LYS A 92 -1.53 -26.73 3.01
N THR A 93 -1.92 -26.76 1.74
CA THR A 93 -1.00 -26.93 0.62
C THR A 93 0.00 -25.77 0.53
N ARG A 94 -0.45 -24.54 0.77
CA ARG A 94 0.43 -23.34 0.76
C ARG A 94 1.41 -23.33 1.94
N VAL A 95 1.00 -23.81 3.11
CA VAL A 95 1.89 -23.92 4.29
C VAL A 95 2.92 -25.04 4.10
N GLU A 96 2.57 -26.15 3.44
CA GLU A 96 3.49 -27.24 3.14
C GLU A 96 4.54 -26.85 2.08
N ASP A 97 4.18 -26.00 1.10
CA ASP A 97 5.06 -25.51 0.06
C ASP A 97 5.86 -24.25 0.47
N TYR A 98 5.55 -23.66 1.65
CA TYR A 98 6.22 -22.45 2.12
C TYR A 98 7.66 -22.73 2.52
N LYS A 99 8.58 -22.19 1.71
CA LYS A 99 10.01 -22.09 2.05
C LYS A 99 10.25 -20.73 2.68
N PRO A 100 10.57 -20.66 3.98
CA PRO A 100 10.85 -19.38 4.62
C PRO A 100 12.08 -18.73 3.95
N ALA A 101 11.85 -17.64 3.23
CA ALA A 101 12.92 -16.74 2.83
C ALA A 101 13.06 -15.70 3.95
N ALA A 102 14.26 -15.52 4.47
CA ALA A 102 14.53 -14.47 5.43
C ALA A 102 14.28 -13.11 4.76
N ASN A 103 13.15 -12.51 5.01
CA ASN A 103 12.86 -11.16 4.58
C ASN A 103 13.54 -10.22 5.60
N THR A 104 14.69 -9.67 5.26
CA THR A 104 15.38 -8.63 6.03
C THR A 104 14.68 -7.29 5.80
N ALA A 105 13.44 -7.16 6.23
CA ALA A 105 12.77 -5.88 6.22
C ALA A 105 13.32 -5.03 7.38
N GLU A 106 13.80 -3.84 7.08
CA GLU A 106 14.19 -2.86 8.08
C GLU A 106 12.92 -2.38 8.80
N GLY A 107 12.94 -2.42 10.13
CA GLY A 107 11.82 -2.02 10.96
C GLY A 107 12.14 -0.78 11.80
N GLY A 108 11.12 -0.07 12.21
CA GLY A 108 11.20 1.06 13.11
C GLY A 108 10.10 1.01 14.17
N THR A 109 10.16 1.98 15.08
CA THR A 109 9.19 2.10 16.17
C THR A 109 8.53 3.48 16.14
N VAL A 110 7.23 3.52 16.35
CA VAL A 110 6.46 4.77 16.46
C VAL A 110 6.82 5.48 17.76
N VAL A 111 7.30 6.70 17.65
CA VAL A 111 7.62 7.57 18.80
C VAL A 111 6.56 8.62 19.09
N SER A 112 5.75 8.96 18.10
CA SER A 112 4.65 9.92 18.20
C SER A 112 3.56 9.59 17.19
N ALA A 113 2.29 9.74 17.57
CA ALA A 113 1.15 9.57 16.69
C ALA A 113 0.11 10.65 16.99
N ALA A 114 -0.26 11.44 15.97
CA ALA A 114 -1.30 12.46 16.05
C ALA A 114 -1.93 12.71 14.68
N ASP A 115 -3.25 12.84 14.64
CA ASP A 115 -4.03 13.26 13.45
C ASP A 115 -3.71 12.48 12.15
N GLY A 116 -3.46 11.17 12.26
CA GLY A 116 -3.13 10.34 11.10
C GLY A 116 -1.70 10.47 10.60
N ILE A 117 -0.84 11.20 11.32
CA ILE A 117 0.59 11.30 11.07
C ILE A 117 1.33 10.63 12.22
N VAL A 118 2.30 9.80 11.91
CA VAL A 118 3.16 9.16 12.90
C VAL A 118 4.63 9.49 12.64
N THR A 119 5.36 9.69 13.72
CA THR A 119 6.82 9.82 13.69
C THR A 119 7.44 8.49 14.09
N VAL A 120 8.37 8.02 13.29
CA VAL A 120 9.02 6.71 13.45
C VAL A 120 10.54 6.87 13.51
N GLU A 121 11.18 6.13 14.38
CA GLU A 121 12.64 6.01 14.46
C GLU A 121 13.09 4.61 14.04
N GLY A 122 14.32 4.47 13.53
CA GLY A 122 14.98 3.18 13.26
C GLY A 122 14.90 2.66 11.83
N MET A 123 14.40 3.46 10.88
CA MET A 123 14.35 3.08 9.45
C MET A 123 15.23 4.00 8.59
N ASP A 124 16.55 3.86 8.70
CA ASP A 124 17.53 4.78 8.08
C ASP A 124 17.55 4.71 6.54
N ARG A 125 17.05 3.63 5.96
CA ARG A 125 17.02 3.42 4.51
C ARG A 125 15.68 3.71 3.86
N ALA A 126 14.70 4.13 4.63
CA ALA A 126 13.40 4.48 4.09
C ALA A 126 13.52 5.68 3.14
N VAL A 127 12.73 5.66 2.09
CA VAL A 127 12.73 6.71 1.07
C VAL A 127 11.36 7.39 1.03
N TYR A 128 11.35 8.66 0.63
CA TYR A 128 10.12 9.40 0.39
C TYR A 128 9.17 8.64 -0.54
N GLY A 129 7.89 8.60 -0.18
CA GLY A 129 6.86 7.91 -0.94
C GLY A 129 6.85 6.39 -0.77
N GLU A 130 7.66 5.83 0.12
CA GLU A 130 7.66 4.38 0.39
C GLU A 130 6.44 3.98 1.23
N ILE A 131 5.80 2.88 0.87
CA ILE A 131 4.73 2.28 1.67
C ILE A 131 5.36 1.47 2.81
N VAL A 132 4.83 1.66 4.00
CA VAL A 132 5.18 0.91 5.20
C VAL A 132 3.95 0.20 5.76
N THR A 133 4.18 -0.89 6.47
CA THR A 133 3.13 -1.66 7.13
C THR A 133 3.40 -1.70 8.63
N PHE A 134 2.37 -1.43 9.42
CA PHE A 134 2.41 -1.51 10.87
C PHE A 134 2.04 -2.92 11.33
N GLU A 135 2.45 -3.31 12.54
CA GLU A 135 2.20 -4.65 13.11
C GLU A 135 0.71 -5.00 13.20
N ASN A 136 -0.15 -4.00 13.32
CA ASN A 136 -1.62 -4.14 13.32
C ASN A 136 -2.24 -4.26 11.92
N GLY A 137 -1.41 -4.28 10.85
CA GLY A 137 -1.84 -4.35 9.45
C GLY A 137 -2.18 -3.01 8.81
N ALA A 138 -2.16 -1.88 9.57
CA ALA A 138 -2.34 -0.54 9.01
C ALA A 138 -1.24 -0.23 8.00
N LYS A 139 -1.56 0.59 7.00
CA LYS A 139 -0.62 1.03 5.98
C LYS A 139 -0.40 2.53 6.04
N GLY A 140 0.81 2.95 5.74
CA GLY A 140 1.15 4.36 5.64
C GLY A 140 2.19 4.61 4.55
N MET A 141 2.43 5.88 4.27
CA MET A 141 3.42 6.33 3.31
C MET A 141 4.42 7.27 4.01
N VAL A 142 5.68 7.09 3.71
CA VAL A 142 6.75 7.99 4.18
C VAL A 142 6.62 9.33 3.47
N GLU A 143 6.33 10.39 4.24
CA GLU A 143 6.13 11.75 3.73
C GLU A 143 7.32 12.66 4.00
N SER A 144 8.03 12.44 5.11
CA SER A 144 9.27 13.18 5.41
C SER A 144 10.36 12.24 5.90
N VAL A 145 11.59 12.55 5.49
CA VAL A 145 12.78 11.81 5.89
C VAL A 145 13.73 12.81 6.55
N GLU A 146 13.93 12.67 7.86
CA GLU A 146 14.84 13.48 8.64
C GLU A 146 15.97 12.62 9.20
N PRO A 147 17.10 13.19 9.64
CA PRO A 147 18.25 12.42 10.06
C PRO A 147 18.02 11.46 11.23
N SER A 148 17.04 11.74 12.10
CA SER A 148 16.74 10.95 13.29
C SER A 148 15.37 10.28 13.27
N HIS A 149 14.47 10.72 12.40
CA HIS A 149 13.11 10.21 12.36
C HIS A 149 12.46 10.34 10.98
N LEU A 150 11.39 9.60 10.79
CA LEU A 150 10.55 9.64 9.59
C LEU A 150 9.16 10.11 9.96
N GLY A 151 8.59 10.99 9.14
CA GLY A 151 7.17 11.30 9.18
C GLY A 151 6.41 10.37 8.24
N ILE A 152 5.45 9.63 8.76
CA ILE A 152 4.63 8.69 7.99
C ILE A 152 3.18 9.13 8.08
N MET A 153 2.51 9.21 6.94
CA MET A 153 1.10 9.51 6.82
C MET A 153 0.31 8.20 6.71
N LEU A 154 -0.65 7.98 7.62
CA LEU A 154 -1.45 6.76 7.64
C LEU A 154 -2.55 6.79 6.59
N PHE A 155 -2.69 5.74 5.82
CA PHE A 155 -3.81 5.56 4.89
C PHE A 155 -5.07 5.06 5.61
N ASP A 156 -4.90 4.19 6.59
CA ASP A 156 -5.97 3.58 7.38
C ASP A 156 -5.50 3.33 8.82
N GLY A 157 -6.40 2.88 9.68
CA GLY A 157 -6.08 2.41 11.02
C GLY A 157 -5.45 3.44 11.96
N ALA A 158 -5.65 4.74 11.73
CA ALA A 158 -5.04 5.79 12.55
C ALA A 158 -5.37 5.67 14.05
N GLU A 159 -6.55 5.15 14.39
CA GLU A 159 -6.97 4.94 15.78
C GLU A 159 -6.27 3.75 16.46
N SER A 160 -5.68 2.86 15.68
CA SER A 160 -5.04 1.63 16.16
C SER A 160 -3.52 1.71 16.21
N VAL A 161 -2.91 2.79 15.69
CA VAL A 161 -1.47 3.02 15.69
C VAL A 161 -1.10 3.97 16.83
N GLY A 162 -0.33 3.48 17.80
CA GLY A 162 0.12 4.24 18.96
C GLY A 162 1.64 4.24 19.11
N VAL A 163 2.13 4.98 20.10
CA VAL A 163 3.55 4.99 20.46
C VAL A 163 4.00 3.59 20.87
N GLY A 164 5.13 3.14 20.33
CA GLY A 164 5.68 1.79 20.55
C GLY A 164 5.23 0.76 19.49
N THR A 165 4.30 1.09 18.59
CA THR A 165 3.90 0.20 17.50
C THR A 165 5.07 -0.04 16.54
N LEU A 166 5.29 -1.29 16.15
CA LEU A 166 6.33 -1.65 15.19
C LEU A 166 5.88 -1.34 13.75
N VAL A 167 6.82 -0.86 12.96
CA VAL A 167 6.64 -0.50 11.56
C VAL A 167 7.67 -1.23 10.71
N THR A 168 7.25 -1.77 9.59
CA THR A 168 8.11 -2.51 8.67
C THR A 168 8.08 -1.88 7.29
N ARG A 169 9.24 -1.76 6.66
CA ARG A 169 9.38 -1.29 5.29
C ARG A 169 8.88 -2.34 4.29
N THR A 170 8.21 -1.89 3.24
CA THR A 170 7.85 -2.78 2.12
C THR A 170 8.86 -2.72 0.98
N GLY A 171 9.75 -1.72 0.95
CA GLY A 171 10.65 -1.48 -0.17
C GLY A 171 9.96 -1.01 -1.45
N LYS A 172 8.65 -0.78 -1.41
CA LYS A 172 7.85 -0.35 -2.56
C LYS A 172 7.40 1.10 -2.38
N ARG A 173 7.61 1.92 -3.40
CA ARG A 173 7.02 3.25 -3.43
C ARG A 173 5.51 3.16 -3.62
N ALA A 174 4.80 4.16 -3.09
CA ALA A 174 3.37 4.26 -3.28
C ALA A 174 3.00 4.27 -4.78
N GLY A 175 2.02 3.49 -5.15
CA GLY A 175 1.61 3.28 -6.53
C GLY A 175 0.35 2.45 -6.60
N ILE A 176 -0.06 2.15 -7.82
CA ILE A 176 -1.26 1.36 -8.09
C ILE A 176 -0.90 0.13 -8.94
N PRO A 177 -1.41 -1.05 -8.60
CA PRO A 177 -1.31 -2.21 -9.48
C PRO A 177 -2.12 -1.99 -10.75
N VAL A 178 -1.60 -2.46 -11.88
CA VAL A 178 -2.21 -2.27 -13.21
C VAL A 178 -2.32 -3.59 -13.96
N GLY A 179 -3.31 -3.66 -14.85
CA GLY A 179 -3.56 -4.81 -15.70
C GLY A 179 -4.97 -4.79 -16.31
N GLU A 180 -5.21 -5.59 -17.32
CA GLU A 180 -6.53 -5.70 -17.96
C GLU A 180 -7.62 -6.26 -17.02
N ALA A 181 -7.20 -7.04 -16.00
CA ALA A 181 -8.10 -7.59 -15.00
C ALA A 181 -8.80 -6.52 -14.13
N PHE A 182 -8.32 -5.27 -14.18
CA PHE A 182 -8.97 -4.12 -13.52
C PHE A 182 -10.19 -3.58 -14.29
N LEU A 183 -10.37 -3.94 -15.55
CA LEU A 183 -11.57 -3.57 -16.31
C LEU A 183 -12.82 -4.22 -15.69
N GLY A 184 -13.87 -3.45 -15.55
CA GLY A 184 -15.12 -3.90 -14.93
C GLY A 184 -15.11 -3.95 -13.40
N ARG A 185 -14.04 -3.45 -12.76
CA ARG A 185 -13.85 -3.47 -11.32
C ARG A 185 -14.04 -2.08 -10.70
N VAL A 186 -14.37 -2.09 -9.41
CA VAL A 186 -14.37 -0.90 -8.56
C VAL A 186 -13.29 -1.11 -7.50
N ILE A 187 -12.31 -0.22 -7.48
CA ILE A 187 -11.11 -0.32 -6.64
C ILE A 187 -10.91 0.94 -5.81
N ASN A 188 -10.13 0.82 -4.74
CA ASN A 188 -9.64 1.94 -3.95
C ASN A 188 -8.35 2.54 -4.57
N PRO A 189 -7.80 3.66 -4.06
CA PRO A 189 -6.57 4.28 -4.56
C PRO A 189 -5.32 3.38 -4.50
N LEU A 190 -5.31 2.36 -3.65
CA LEU A 190 -4.22 1.39 -3.56
C LEU A 190 -4.39 0.21 -4.53
N GLY A 191 -5.46 0.20 -5.34
CA GLY A 191 -5.78 -0.88 -6.28
C GLY A 191 -6.49 -2.07 -5.65
N GLU A 192 -6.93 -1.97 -4.40
CA GLU A 192 -7.67 -3.04 -3.74
C GLU A 192 -9.14 -3.02 -4.18
N PRO A 193 -9.73 -4.18 -4.49
CA PRO A 193 -11.11 -4.25 -4.93
C PRO A 193 -12.09 -3.95 -3.78
N ILE A 194 -13.06 -3.07 -4.04
CA ILE A 194 -14.14 -2.71 -3.11
C ILE A 194 -15.53 -3.15 -3.63
N ASP A 195 -15.56 -3.90 -4.72
CA ASP A 195 -16.78 -4.37 -5.39
C ASP A 195 -17.25 -5.76 -4.94
N GLY A 196 -16.57 -6.38 -3.98
CA GLY A 196 -16.91 -7.71 -3.46
C GLY A 196 -16.67 -8.89 -4.42
N LYS A 197 -15.97 -8.67 -5.55
CA LYS A 197 -15.74 -9.72 -6.57
C LYS A 197 -14.41 -10.47 -6.39
N GLY A 198 -13.75 -10.36 -5.21
CA GLY A 198 -12.46 -11.01 -4.92
C GLY A 198 -11.25 -10.26 -5.47
N SER A 199 -10.07 -10.83 -5.24
CA SER A 199 -8.76 -10.25 -5.59
C SER A 199 -8.59 -10.08 -7.11
N ILE A 200 -7.73 -9.14 -7.50
CA ILE A 200 -7.41 -8.84 -8.90
C ILE A 200 -5.95 -9.20 -9.13
N GLU A 201 -5.69 -9.99 -10.17
CA GLU A 201 -4.32 -10.29 -10.57
C GLU A 201 -3.72 -9.10 -11.35
N ALA A 202 -2.67 -8.50 -10.78
CA ALA A 202 -1.97 -7.40 -11.42
C ALA A 202 -0.87 -7.91 -12.35
N VAL A 203 -0.74 -7.30 -13.52
CA VAL A 203 0.34 -7.58 -14.47
C VAL A 203 1.57 -6.71 -14.18
N GLY A 204 1.36 -5.52 -13.62
CA GLY A 204 2.40 -4.54 -13.32
C GLY A 204 2.02 -3.61 -12.18
N TYR A 205 2.92 -2.68 -11.89
CA TYR A 205 2.76 -1.69 -10.84
C TYR A 205 3.28 -0.33 -11.32
N ASN A 206 2.45 0.71 -11.24
CA ASN A 206 2.82 2.06 -11.59
C ASN A 206 2.97 2.91 -10.33
N PRO A 207 4.11 3.61 -10.12
CA PRO A 207 4.25 4.53 -9.00
C PRO A 207 3.31 5.75 -9.16
N ILE A 208 2.88 6.31 -8.03
CA ILE A 208 2.04 7.52 -8.00
C ILE A 208 2.76 8.67 -8.65
N GLU A 209 4.03 8.86 -8.31
CA GLU A 209 4.86 9.92 -8.87
C GLU A 209 5.66 9.39 -10.07
N LYS A 210 5.35 9.91 -11.24
CA LYS A 210 6.06 9.67 -12.48
C LYS A 210 6.36 10.99 -13.17
N GLN A 211 7.57 11.11 -13.71
CA GLN A 211 7.92 12.30 -14.50
C GLN A 211 6.98 12.42 -15.70
N ALA A 212 6.36 13.59 -15.83
CA ALA A 212 5.48 13.89 -16.97
C ALA A 212 6.29 13.95 -18.29
N PRO A 213 5.72 13.49 -19.42
CA PRO A 213 6.35 13.62 -20.72
C PRO A 213 6.69 15.08 -21.04
N GLY A 214 7.88 15.32 -21.57
CA GLY A 214 8.33 16.62 -22.04
C GLY A 214 7.51 17.12 -23.24
N ILE A 215 7.72 18.39 -23.61
CA ILE A 215 6.99 19.02 -24.73
C ILE A 215 7.23 18.27 -26.04
N LEU A 216 8.47 17.82 -26.29
CA LEU A 216 8.84 17.10 -27.51
C LEU A 216 8.30 15.66 -27.59
N GLU A 217 7.95 15.08 -26.45
CA GLU A 217 7.39 13.72 -26.37
C GLU A 217 5.87 13.70 -26.53
N ARG A 218 5.21 14.86 -26.45
CA ARG A 218 3.76 14.98 -26.54
C ARG A 218 3.31 15.03 -27.98
N GLN A 219 2.33 14.18 -28.32
CA GLN A 219 1.64 14.21 -29.59
C GLN A 219 0.64 15.37 -29.63
N SER A 220 0.47 15.99 -30.80
CA SER A 220 -0.58 17.00 -31.03
C SER A 220 -1.97 16.37 -30.88
N VAL A 221 -2.92 17.17 -30.38
CA VAL A 221 -4.32 16.76 -30.26
C VAL A 221 -5.00 17.01 -31.63
N ASP A 222 -5.20 15.95 -32.40
CA ASP A 222 -5.75 16.01 -33.78
C ASP A 222 -6.93 15.04 -33.99
N THR A 223 -7.21 14.19 -33.00
CA THR A 223 -8.26 13.18 -33.09
C THR A 223 -9.40 13.53 -32.14
N PRO A 224 -10.67 13.67 -32.62
CA PRO A 224 -11.79 14.02 -31.75
C PRO A 224 -12.19 12.85 -30.84
N LEU A 225 -12.63 13.20 -29.62
CA LEU A 225 -13.35 12.32 -28.71
C LEU A 225 -14.84 12.66 -28.80
N HIS A 226 -15.65 11.74 -29.27
CA HIS A 226 -17.09 11.94 -29.37
C HIS A 226 -17.75 11.68 -28.01
N THR A 227 -18.34 12.73 -27.44
CA THR A 227 -19.06 12.65 -26.16
C THR A 227 -20.48 12.08 -26.33
N GLY A 228 -21.03 12.14 -27.55
CA GLY A 228 -22.42 11.82 -27.84
C GLY A 228 -23.41 12.94 -27.49
N ILE A 229 -22.89 14.07 -26.99
CA ILE A 229 -23.68 15.26 -26.65
C ILE A 229 -23.55 16.26 -27.78
N LEU A 230 -24.61 16.44 -28.57
CA LEU A 230 -24.60 17.24 -29.79
C LEU A 230 -24.04 18.66 -29.58
N SER A 231 -24.41 19.33 -28.51
CA SER A 231 -23.91 20.69 -28.21
C SER A 231 -22.41 20.76 -27.96
N ILE A 232 -21.83 19.72 -27.39
CA ILE A 232 -20.38 19.62 -27.15
C ILE A 232 -19.69 19.26 -28.46
N ASP A 233 -20.09 18.16 -29.07
CA ASP A 233 -19.41 17.60 -30.24
C ASP A 233 -19.45 18.55 -31.46
N SER A 234 -20.51 19.39 -31.60
CA SER A 234 -20.65 20.31 -32.72
C SER A 234 -20.02 21.71 -32.51
N MET A 235 -20.02 22.19 -31.25
CA MET A 235 -19.57 23.58 -30.98
C MET A 235 -18.23 23.64 -30.28
N PHE A 236 -17.94 22.69 -29.39
CA PHE A 236 -16.74 22.66 -28.58
C PHE A 236 -16.16 21.24 -28.53
N PRO A 237 -15.76 20.68 -29.68
CA PRO A 237 -15.29 19.29 -29.76
C PRO A 237 -14.08 19.07 -28.86
N ILE A 238 -14.10 17.97 -28.12
CA ILE A 238 -13.01 17.54 -27.23
C ILE A 238 -12.08 16.65 -28.05
N GLY A 239 -10.77 16.88 -27.94
CA GLY A 239 -9.76 16.05 -28.59
C GLY A 239 -9.16 15.00 -27.64
N ARG A 240 -8.73 13.87 -28.19
CA ARG A 240 -8.02 12.83 -27.43
C ARG A 240 -6.69 13.38 -26.95
N GLY A 241 -6.48 13.38 -25.63
CA GLY A 241 -5.33 14.01 -24.97
C GLY A 241 -5.61 15.40 -24.38
N GLN A 242 -6.79 15.96 -24.63
CA GLN A 242 -7.21 17.23 -24.05
C GLN A 242 -7.64 17.06 -22.60
N ARG A 243 -7.39 18.10 -21.77
CA ARG A 243 -7.96 18.22 -20.43
C ARG A 243 -9.12 19.20 -20.48
N GLU A 244 -10.26 18.74 -20.01
CA GLU A 244 -11.50 19.52 -20.01
C GLU A 244 -12.03 19.70 -18.59
N LEU A 245 -12.53 20.91 -18.30
CA LEU A 245 -13.13 21.24 -17.01
C LEU A 245 -14.65 21.32 -17.14
N ILE A 246 -15.37 20.47 -16.37
CA ILE A 246 -16.81 20.55 -16.24
C ILE A 246 -17.14 21.20 -14.91
N ILE A 247 -17.56 22.46 -14.92
CA ILE A 247 -17.87 23.24 -13.72
C ILE A 247 -19.34 23.69 -13.71
N GLY A 248 -19.92 23.80 -12.53
CA GLY A 248 -21.30 24.25 -12.31
C GLY A 248 -21.75 23.95 -10.88
N ASP A 249 -22.90 24.46 -10.52
CA ASP A 249 -23.51 24.26 -9.20
C ASP A 249 -23.90 22.80 -8.93
N ARG A 250 -24.37 22.52 -7.72
CA ARG A 250 -24.87 21.19 -7.36
C ARG A 250 -26.08 20.84 -8.25
N GLN A 251 -26.16 19.57 -8.64
CA GLN A 251 -27.28 19.00 -9.44
C GLN A 251 -27.46 19.60 -10.85
N THR A 252 -26.45 20.26 -11.42
CA THR A 252 -26.50 20.81 -12.78
C THR A 252 -26.18 19.80 -13.88
N GLY A 253 -26.01 18.51 -13.56
CA GLY A 253 -25.77 17.46 -14.55
C GLY A 253 -24.28 17.21 -14.90
N LYS A 254 -23.31 17.75 -14.14
CA LYS A 254 -21.86 17.50 -14.38
C LYS A 254 -21.50 16.03 -14.51
N THR A 255 -21.99 15.21 -13.55
CA THR A 255 -21.74 13.77 -13.56
C THR A 255 -22.45 13.09 -14.74
N SER A 256 -23.64 13.56 -15.14
CA SER A 256 -24.36 13.02 -16.30
C SER A 256 -23.56 13.20 -17.58
N ILE A 257 -22.93 14.36 -17.79
CA ILE A 257 -22.05 14.60 -18.93
C ILE A 257 -20.92 13.57 -18.96
N ALA A 258 -20.27 13.33 -17.82
CA ALA A 258 -19.18 12.36 -17.72
C ALA A 258 -19.66 10.92 -17.96
N THR A 259 -20.78 10.51 -17.37
CA THR A 259 -21.33 9.16 -17.56
C THR A 259 -21.84 8.95 -18.97
N ASP A 260 -22.53 9.90 -19.57
CA ASP A 260 -23.00 9.82 -20.96
C ASP A 260 -21.83 9.73 -21.93
N THR A 261 -20.75 10.48 -21.69
CA THR A 261 -19.51 10.36 -22.47
C THR A 261 -18.91 8.94 -22.36
N ILE A 262 -18.88 8.34 -21.18
CA ILE A 262 -18.43 6.95 -21.00
C ILE A 262 -19.34 5.98 -21.77
N LEU A 263 -20.65 6.12 -21.66
CA LEU A 263 -21.61 5.25 -22.36
C LEU A 263 -21.43 5.32 -23.88
N ASN A 264 -21.08 6.49 -24.41
CA ASN A 264 -20.86 6.70 -25.83
C ASN A 264 -19.53 6.13 -26.36
N GLN A 265 -18.63 5.65 -25.46
CA GLN A 265 -17.37 5.02 -25.88
C GLN A 265 -17.53 3.52 -26.23
N LYS A 266 -18.75 2.98 -26.21
CA LYS A 266 -18.98 1.61 -26.60
C LYS A 266 -18.46 1.35 -28.03
N ASP A 267 -17.71 0.27 -28.19
CA ASP A 267 -17.14 -0.20 -29.48
C ASP A 267 -16.11 0.77 -30.12
N THR A 268 -15.66 1.81 -29.41
CA THR A 268 -14.63 2.75 -29.90
C THR A 268 -13.19 2.33 -29.58
N GLY A 269 -13.02 1.28 -28.76
CA GLY A 269 -11.72 0.84 -28.24
C GLY A 269 -11.13 1.76 -27.16
N VAL A 270 -11.88 2.74 -26.66
CA VAL A 270 -11.47 3.65 -25.59
C VAL A 270 -11.72 2.98 -24.24
N LEU A 271 -10.67 2.89 -23.42
CA LEU A 271 -10.79 2.48 -22.02
C LEU A 271 -11.12 3.68 -21.15
N CYS A 272 -12.12 3.52 -20.29
CA CYS A 272 -12.60 4.59 -19.41
C CYS A 272 -12.18 4.35 -17.98
N ILE A 273 -11.73 5.40 -17.30
CA ILE A 273 -11.45 5.38 -15.86
C ILE A 273 -12.29 6.47 -15.20
N TYR A 274 -13.23 6.04 -14.35
CA TYR A 274 -14.04 6.97 -13.55
C TYR A 274 -13.42 7.11 -12.17
N VAL A 275 -12.95 8.32 -11.84
CA VAL A 275 -12.30 8.61 -10.56
C VAL A 275 -13.25 9.41 -9.67
N ALA A 276 -13.60 8.86 -8.49
CA ALA A 276 -14.48 9.47 -7.52
C ALA A 276 -13.72 9.81 -6.24
N ILE A 277 -13.58 11.11 -5.93
CA ILE A 277 -12.84 11.61 -4.79
C ILE A 277 -13.80 12.34 -3.85
N GLY A 278 -13.83 11.94 -2.56
CA GLY A 278 -14.64 12.58 -1.53
C GLY A 278 -16.15 12.48 -1.76
N GLN A 279 -16.61 11.56 -2.60
CA GLN A 279 -18.02 11.33 -2.86
C GLN A 279 -18.62 10.34 -1.85
N LYS A 280 -19.96 10.41 -1.67
CA LYS A 280 -20.66 9.40 -0.87
C LYS A 280 -20.61 8.05 -1.56
N ALA A 281 -20.34 6.97 -0.81
CA ALA A 281 -20.31 5.60 -1.33
C ALA A 281 -21.58 5.22 -2.11
N SER A 282 -22.76 5.67 -1.65
CA SER A 282 -24.04 5.46 -2.35
C SER A 282 -24.11 6.12 -3.72
N SER A 283 -23.43 7.27 -3.91
CA SER A 283 -23.37 7.94 -5.22
C SER A 283 -22.49 7.18 -6.20
N ILE A 284 -21.35 6.67 -5.72
CA ILE A 284 -20.42 5.85 -6.50
C ILE A 284 -21.09 4.54 -6.91
N ALA A 285 -21.77 3.87 -5.97
CA ALA A 285 -22.51 2.65 -6.25
C ALA A 285 -23.60 2.85 -7.33
N ARG A 286 -24.30 4.00 -7.29
CA ARG A 286 -25.29 4.35 -8.32
C ARG A 286 -24.65 4.50 -9.70
N VAL A 287 -23.50 5.19 -9.81
CA VAL A 287 -22.78 5.32 -11.08
C VAL A 287 -22.33 3.95 -11.59
N ALA A 288 -21.77 3.11 -10.70
CA ALA A 288 -21.33 1.76 -11.06
C ALA A 288 -22.50 0.90 -11.57
N GLU A 289 -23.65 0.99 -10.91
CA GLU A 289 -24.86 0.25 -11.33
C GLU A 289 -25.41 0.76 -12.66
N ASP A 290 -25.42 2.07 -12.88
CA ASP A 290 -25.86 2.67 -14.14
C ASP A 290 -24.95 2.27 -15.30
N LEU A 291 -23.62 2.35 -15.15
CA LEU A 291 -22.65 1.86 -16.13
C LEU A 291 -22.80 0.35 -16.39
N LYS A 292 -23.06 -0.45 -15.36
CA LYS A 292 -23.31 -1.89 -15.49
C LYS A 292 -24.58 -2.17 -16.27
N LYS A 293 -25.68 -1.47 -15.97
CA LYS A 293 -26.97 -1.62 -16.64
C LYS A 293 -26.87 -1.35 -18.13
N HIS A 294 -26.04 -0.40 -18.54
CA HIS A 294 -25.83 -0.04 -19.93
C HIS A 294 -24.66 -0.80 -20.61
N GLY A 295 -24.04 -1.76 -19.91
CA GLY A 295 -22.97 -2.60 -20.45
C GLY A 295 -21.61 -1.90 -20.58
N ALA A 296 -21.44 -0.72 -19.98
CA ALA A 296 -20.20 0.06 -20.08
C ALA A 296 -19.07 -0.41 -19.13
N MET A 297 -19.37 -1.25 -18.14
CA MET A 297 -18.35 -1.75 -17.22
C MET A 297 -17.27 -2.59 -17.91
N GLY A 298 -17.56 -3.24 -19.06
CA GLY A 298 -16.58 -4.06 -19.77
C GLY A 298 -15.33 -3.30 -20.25
N TYR A 299 -15.42 -1.98 -20.40
CA TYR A 299 -14.32 -1.09 -20.79
C TYR A 299 -14.07 0.04 -19.79
N THR A 300 -14.66 -0.06 -18.59
CA THR A 300 -14.56 0.99 -17.55
C THR A 300 -14.02 0.44 -16.24
N THR A 301 -13.09 1.15 -15.63
CA THR A 301 -12.64 0.92 -14.25
C THR A 301 -13.09 2.11 -13.39
N ILE A 302 -13.60 1.83 -12.18
CA ILE A 302 -13.94 2.87 -11.22
C ILE A 302 -12.90 2.87 -10.09
N VAL A 303 -12.27 4.01 -9.85
CA VAL A 303 -11.34 4.20 -8.73
C VAL A 303 -11.99 5.17 -7.74
N ALA A 304 -12.18 4.74 -6.51
CA ALA A 304 -12.97 5.47 -5.54
C ALA A 304 -12.25 5.66 -4.21
N ALA A 305 -12.20 6.93 -3.77
CA ALA A 305 -11.95 7.32 -2.39
C ALA A 305 -13.19 8.04 -1.88
N THR A 306 -13.88 7.43 -0.94
CA THR A 306 -15.15 7.95 -0.42
C THR A 306 -14.93 9.10 0.56
N ALA A 307 -15.98 9.83 0.90
CA ALA A 307 -15.90 10.91 1.89
C ALA A 307 -15.60 10.42 3.31
N SER A 308 -15.74 9.12 3.58
CA SER A 308 -15.38 8.49 4.86
C SER A 308 -13.95 7.97 4.90
N ASP A 309 -13.27 7.91 3.76
CA ASP A 309 -11.87 7.48 3.71
C ASP A 309 -10.95 8.59 4.22
N SER A 310 -9.76 8.20 4.68
CA SER A 310 -8.77 9.14 5.20
C SER A 310 -8.38 10.19 4.16
N ALA A 311 -8.04 11.40 4.62
CA ALA A 311 -7.58 12.48 3.75
C ALA A 311 -6.34 12.07 2.91
N PRO A 312 -5.35 11.34 3.46
CA PRO A 312 -4.22 10.84 2.70
C PRO A 312 -4.62 9.93 1.53
N LEU A 313 -5.61 9.07 1.73
CA LEU A 313 -6.08 8.17 0.67
C LEU A 313 -6.75 8.94 -0.46
N GLN A 314 -7.56 9.97 -0.12
CA GLN A 314 -8.17 10.87 -1.10
C GLN A 314 -7.11 11.67 -1.86
N LEU A 315 -6.06 12.15 -1.17
CA LEU A 315 -4.94 12.88 -1.79
C LEU A 315 -4.11 11.99 -2.72
N SER A 316 -3.81 10.76 -2.32
CA SER A 316 -3.11 9.79 -3.18
C SER A 316 -3.85 9.55 -4.49
N LEU A 317 -5.19 9.48 -4.45
CA LEU A 317 -6.00 9.30 -5.66
C LEU A 317 -5.89 10.48 -6.62
N ILE A 318 -5.71 11.71 -6.12
CA ILE A 318 -5.50 12.90 -6.96
C ILE A 318 -4.21 12.76 -7.79
N HIS A 319 -3.16 12.21 -7.22
CA HIS A 319 -1.88 12.01 -7.90
C HIS A 319 -1.91 10.83 -8.88
N ILE A 320 -2.65 9.78 -8.55
CA ILE A 320 -2.82 8.62 -9.44
C ILE A 320 -3.54 9.01 -10.73
#